data_1df89a23ad2686725d41f09f56e327f2
#
_entry.id   1df89a23ad2686725d41f09f56e327f2
#
_cell.length_a   1.000
_cell.length_b   1.000
_cell.length_c   1.000
_cell.angle_alpha   90.00
_cell.angle_beta   90.00
_cell.angle_gamma   90.00
#
_symmetry.space_group_name_H-M   'P 1'
#
loop_
_entity.id
_entity.type
_entity.pdbx_description
1 polymer ?
#
loop_
_entity_poly.entity_id
_entity_poly.type
_entity_poly.pdbx_seq_one_letter_code
_entity_poly.pdbx_strand_id
1 'polypeptide(L)'
;MKLDPVKVAWIIRQKENSVSNSVIACAMKVSVRRVQRLYSLYRATGLIPELKKPGRKHVETSDEERSIILEAYKEHKVGALILERIIDVNYTRHIPHNRIHRVMKSMGIARDEPRKQIRKKWIRYERKYSNSLWHTDWKLIDGMGWFTAYLDDASRFIAGYALFPEATSEHSVEVLKQAIRKYGTPAAILTDRGTQFYAVETDEKMKGLTVFEKYLIENDIKQILSRVGHPQTNGKIERFFRTLEDKRKFFTSIDDLIEWYNMKRPHMSLNLDVIETPYQAYQRKMPDKEESIITDEESGEIYHAHKE
;
A
#
# COMPACT_ATOMS: atom_id res chain seq x y z
N MET A 1 0.55 19.36 30.15
CA MET A 1 -0.57 20.20 29.59
C MET A 1 -0.01 21.19 28.60
N LYS A 2 -0.66 21.39 27.45
CA LYS A 2 -0.22 22.38 26.46
C LYS A 2 -0.75 23.76 26.86
N LEU A 3 0.14 24.76 27.00
CA LEU A 3 -0.29 26.13 27.22
C LEU A 3 -0.93 26.68 25.94
N ASP A 4 -1.92 27.52 26.09
CA ASP A 4 -2.57 28.32 25.07
C ASP A 4 -2.53 29.83 25.47
N PRO A 5 -2.89 30.78 24.61
CA PRO A 5 -2.84 32.20 24.92
C PRO A 5 -3.66 32.59 26.17
N VAL A 6 -4.80 31.94 26.38
CA VAL A 6 -5.66 32.19 27.55
C VAL A 6 -4.97 31.81 28.85
N LYS A 7 -4.30 30.64 28.88
CA LYS A 7 -3.54 30.20 30.04
C LYS A 7 -2.30 31.05 30.32
N VAL A 8 -1.65 31.55 29.26
CA VAL A 8 -0.53 32.49 29.41
C VAL A 8 -1.03 33.80 30.06
N ALA A 9 -2.13 34.36 29.57
CA ALA A 9 -2.74 35.55 30.16
C ALA A 9 -3.12 35.33 31.63
N TRP A 10 -3.68 34.17 31.98
CA TRP A 10 -3.99 33.82 33.35
C TRP A 10 -2.74 33.74 34.24
N ILE A 11 -1.65 33.12 33.74
CA ILE A 11 -0.36 33.06 34.46
C ILE A 11 0.15 34.48 34.79
N ILE A 12 0.10 35.40 33.80
CA ILE A 12 0.55 36.77 33.99
C ILE A 12 -0.31 37.50 35.06
N ARG A 13 -1.65 37.41 34.96
CA ARG A 13 -2.55 37.99 35.93
C ARG A 13 -2.31 37.48 37.34
N GLN A 14 -2.06 36.16 37.54
CA GLN A 14 -1.74 35.60 38.83
C GLN A 14 -0.40 36.12 39.35
N LYS A 15 0.58 36.36 38.51
CA LYS A 15 1.86 36.97 38.91
C LYS A 15 1.69 38.45 39.33
N GLU A 16 0.83 39.21 38.66
CA GLU A 16 0.49 40.58 39.03
C GLU A 16 -0.20 40.62 40.43
N ASN A 17 -1.01 39.58 40.73
CA ASN A 17 -1.63 39.37 42.04
C ASN A 17 -0.68 38.78 43.08
N SER A 18 0.64 38.82 42.86
CA SER A 18 1.68 38.35 43.77
C SER A 18 1.62 36.85 44.15
N VAL A 19 0.92 36.03 43.37
CA VAL A 19 0.88 34.58 43.61
C VAL A 19 2.25 33.97 43.33
N SER A 20 2.66 33.00 44.19
CA SER A 20 3.96 32.36 44.05
C SER A 20 4.10 31.53 42.80
N ASN A 21 5.33 31.48 42.25
CA ASN A 21 5.61 30.72 41.03
C ASN A 21 5.29 29.22 41.18
N SER A 22 5.47 28.67 42.38
CA SER A 22 5.20 27.25 42.65
C SER A 22 3.71 26.93 42.59
N VAL A 23 2.86 27.80 43.14
CA VAL A 23 1.40 27.63 43.10
C VAL A 23 0.88 27.71 41.67
N ILE A 24 1.34 28.70 40.88
CA ILE A 24 0.96 28.88 39.47
C ILE A 24 1.44 27.66 38.63
N ALA A 25 2.67 27.23 38.85
CA ALA A 25 3.24 26.08 38.16
C ALA A 25 2.46 24.79 38.41
N CYS A 26 2.06 24.57 39.67
CA CYS A 26 1.24 23.43 40.08
C CYS A 26 -0.15 23.49 39.41
N ALA A 27 -0.84 24.62 39.51
CA ALA A 27 -2.18 24.83 38.92
C ALA A 27 -2.18 24.60 37.39
N MET A 28 -1.16 25.08 36.70
CA MET A 28 -1.04 24.98 35.23
C MET A 28 -0.30 23.71 34.77
N LYS A 29 0.17 22.85 35.68
CA LYS A 29 0.97 21.65 35.36
C LYS A 29 2.16 21.96 34.46
N VAL A 30 2.90 23.03 34.76
CA VAL A 30 4.11 23.45 34.05
C VAL A 30 5.27 23.59 35.09
N SER A 31 6.51 23.70 34.57
CA SER A 31 7.65 23.96 35.47
C SER A 31 7.64 25.39 36.01
N VAL A 32 8.16 25.58 37.21
CA VAL A 32 8.38 26.89 37.81
C VAL A 32 9.19 27.81 36.92
N ARG A 33 10.25 27.26 36.25
CA ARG A 33 11.07 28.00 35.30
C ARG A 33 10.25 28.53 34.09
N ARG A 34 9.22 27.79 33.68
CA ARG A 34 8.34 28.24 32.60
C ARG A 34 7.51 29.46 33.01
N VAL A 35 6.97 29.46 34.24
CA VAL A 35 6.23 30.59 34.80
C VAL A 35 7.14 31.82 34.89
N GLN A 36 8.32 31.68 35.47
CA GLN A 36 9.31 32.76 35.58
C GLN A 36 9.66 33.37 34.21
N ARG A 37 9.94 32.52 33.22
CA ARG A 37 10.29 32.98 31.85
C ARG A 37 9.16 33.74 31.19
N LEU A 38 7.91 33.30 31.32
CA LEU A 38 6.77 34.00 30.76
C LEU A 38 6.57 35.37 31.42
N TYR A 39 6.67 35.42 32.72
CA TYR A 39 6.52 36.69 33.44
C TYR A 39 7.69 37.65 33.20
N SER A 40 8.93 37.19 33.09
CA SER A 40 10.08 38.00 32.70
C SER A 40 9.92 38.60 31.33
N LEU A 41 9.42 37.84 30.32
CA LEU A 41 9.12 38.34 28.99
C LEU A 41 8.02 39.40 29.00
N TYR A 42 6.95 39.17 29.77
CA TYR A 42 5.89 40.17 29.97
C TYR A 42 6.43 41.45 30.60
N ARG A 43 7.22 41.35 31.64
CA ARG A 43 7.83 42.54 32.28
C ARG A 43 8.74 43.35 31.37
N ALA A 44 9.43 42.67 30.45
CA ALA A 44 10.33 43.32 29.49
C ALA A 44 9.61 44.01 28.31
N THR A 45 8.42 43.52 27.93
CA THR A 45 7.73 43.97 26.71
C THR A 45 6.39 44.65 26.98
N GLY A 46 5.82 44.48 28.17
CA GLY A 46 4.44 44.93 28.47
C GLY A 46 3.35 44.11 27.75
N LEU A 47 3.71 43.17 26.89
CA LEU A 47 2.76 42.41 26.08
C LEU A 47 2.71 40.93 26.54
N ILE A 48 1.51 40.34 26.46
CA ILE A 48 1.32 38.91 26.76
C ILE A 48 2.19 38.10 25.79
N PRO A 49 3.14 37.27 26.29
CA PRO A 49 4.05 36.54 25.42
C PRO A 49 3.36 35.56 24.50
N GLU A 50 3.60 35.68 23.19
CA GLU A 50 3.15 34.71 22.22
C GLU A 50 3.95 33.41 22.35
N LEU A 51 3.23 32.30 22.33
CA LEU A 51 3.84 30.98 22.34
C LEU A 51 4.31 30.60 20.94
N LYS A 52 5.63 30.53 20.76
CA LYS A 52 6.19 29.99 19.52
C LYS A 52 5.70 28.54 19.33
N LYS A 53 5.22 28.21 18.15
CA LYS A 53 4.89 26.81 17.81
C LYS A 53 6.15 25.97 17.95
N PRO A 54 6.12 24.92 18.79
CA PRO A 54 7.28 24.03 18.89
C PRO A 54 7.43 23.24 17.61
N GLY A 55 8.66 22.99 17.20
CA GLY A 55 8.98 22.20 16.03
C GLY A 55 10.05 22.84 15.13
N ARG A 56 10.52 22.06 14.16
CA ARG A 56 11.46 22.53 13.15
C ARG A 56 10.77 23.56 12.26
N LYS A 57 11.49 24.64 11.91
CA LYS A 57 11.00 25.64 10.95
C LYS A 57 10.59 24.93 9.66
N HIS A 58 9.46 25.35 9.11
CA HIS A 58 8.99 24.87 7.82
C HIS A 58 10.01 25.30 6.74
N VAL A 59 10.54 24.33 6.00
CA VAL A 59 11.36 24.60 4.82
C VAL A 59 10.40 24.65 3.64
N GLU A 60 10.37 25.75 2.94
CA GLU A 60 9.60 25.90 1.71
C GLU A 60 10.23 25.06 0.60
N THR A 61 9.38 24.53 -0.27
CA THR A 61 9.80 23.75 -1.42
C THR A 61 10.15 24.71 -2.54
N SER A 62 11.35 24.63 -3.08
CA SER A 62 11.77 25.46 -4.23
C SER A 62 10.99 25.10 -5.49
N ASP A 63 10.97 26.00 -6.47
CA ASP A 63 10.29 25.76 -7.75
C ASP A 63 10.98 24.63 -8.54
N GLU A 64 12.29 24.50 -8.40
CA GLU A 64 13.04 23.38 -8.95
C GLU A 64 12.60 22.04 -8.34
N GLU A 65 12.51 21.95 -7.01
CA GLU A 65 11.99 20.74 -6.32
C GLU A 65 10.56 20.41 -6.75
N ARG A 66 9.72 21.42 -6.94
CA ARG A 66 8.33 21.25 -7.43
C ARG A 66 8.32 20.67 -8.84
N SER A 67 9.17 21.14 -9.71
CA SER A 67 9.29 20.66 -11.09
C SER A 67 9.72 19.19 -11.13
N ILE A 68 10.75 18.82 -10.36
CA ILE A 68 11.21 17.43 -10.22
C ILE A 68 10.09 16.52 -9.71
N ILE A 69 9.36 16.94 -8.67
CA ILE A 69 8.24 16.17 -8.12
C ILE A 69 7.14 15.95 -9.16
N LEU A 70 6.82 16.98 -9.94
CA LEU A 70 5.79 16.89 -10.97
C LEU A 70 6.18 15.98 -12.11
N GLU A 71 7.41 16.08 -12.59
CA GLU A 71 7.95 15.26 -13.65
C GLU A 71 7.94 13.78 -13.24
N ALA A 72 8.52 13.47 -12.09
CA ALA A 72 8.51 12.12 -11.53
C ALA A 72 7.09 11.58 -11.32
N TYR A 73 6.14 12.43 -10.90
CA TYR A 73 4.75 12.01 -10.75
C TYR A 73 4.06 11.76 -12.09
N LYS A 74 4.28 12.60 -13.10
CA LYS A 74 3.70 12.41 -14.44
C LYS A 74 4.11 11.08 -15.07
N GLU A 75 5.35 10.69 -14.86
CA GLU A 75 5.89 9.43 -15.38
C GLU A 75 5.37 8.22 -14.59
N HIS A 76 5.54 8.24 -13.27
CA HIS A 76 5.34 7.04 -12.45
C HIS A 76 3.95 6.93 -11.79
N LYS A 77 3.20 8.03 -11.62
CA LYS A 77 1.83 8.09 -11.04
C LYS A 77 1.70 7.39 -9.68
N VAL A 78 2.75 7.41 -8.88
CA VAL A 78 2.85 6.77 -7.56
C VAL A 78 2.76 7.76 -6.40
N GLY A 79 2.63 7.25 -5.16
CA GLY A 79 2.55 8.08 -3.96
C GLY A 79 3.90 8.62 -3.51
N ALA A 80 3.86 9.62 -2.61
CA ALA A 80 5.02 10.38 -2.15
C ALA A 80 6.19 9.53 -1.62
N LEU A 81 5.91 8.41 -0.97
CA LEU A 81 6.94 7.53 -0.40
C LEU A 81 7.75 6.80 -1.48
N ILE A 82 7.09 6.37 -2.55
CA ILE A 82 7.78 5.76 -3.70
C ILE A 82 8.48 6.85 -4.52
N LEU A 83 7.85 8.04 -4.67
CA LEU A 83 8.48 9.18 -5.37
C LEU A 83 9.76 9.64 -4.69
N GLU A 84 9.84 9.62 -3.36
CA GLU A 84 11.08 9.93 -2.63
C GLU A 84 12.23 9.05 -3.13
N ARG A 85 12.00 7.74 -3.26
CA ARG A 85 13.01 6.78 -3.75
C ARG A 85 13.35 6.97 -5.23
N ILE A 86 12.34 7.20 -6.06
CA ILE A 86 12.54 7.48 -7.48
C ILE A 86 13.39 8.74 -7.66
N ILE A 87 13.11 9.80 -6.90
CA ILE A 87 13.85 11.06 -6.99
C ILE A 87 15.27 10.88 -6.48
N ASP A 88 15.48 10.15 -5.38
CA ASP A 88 16.80 9.81 -4.86
C ASP A 88 17.68 9.12 -5.94
N VAL A 89 17.12 8.13 -6.64
CA VAL A 89 17.86 7.32 -7.61
C VAL A 89 18.04 8.06 -8.94
N ASN A 90 16.98 8.66 -9.49
CA ASN A 90 17.00 9.21 -10.85
C ASN A 90 17.56 10.64 -10.92
N TYR A 91 17.39 11.45 -9.86
CA TYR A 91 17.79 12.86 -9.85
C TYR A 91 18.96 13.13 -8.91
N THR A 92 19.49 12.10 -8.23
CA THR A 92 20.61 12.21 -7.26
C THR A 92 20.34 13.30 -6.21
N ARG A 93 19.08 13.47 -5.83
CA ARG A 93 18.62 14.53 -4.92
C ARG A 93 17.58 13.99 -3.94
N HIS A 94 17.84 14.15 -2.65
CA HIS A 94 16.91 13.72 -1.62
C HIS A 94 15.84 14.77 -1.31
N ILE A 95 14.57 14.45 -1.61
CA ILE A 95 13.40 15.25 -1.21
C ILE A 95 12.52 14.37 -0.31
N PRO A 96 12.39 14.67 1.00
CA PRO A 96 11.64 13.83 1.93
C PRO A 96 10.16 13.68 1.52
N HIS A 97 9.61 12.47 1.64
CA HIS A 97 8.23 12.16 1.25
C HIS A 97 7.17 13.09 1.86
N ASN A 98 7.40 13.60 3.09
CA ASN A 98 6.50 14.58 3.71
C ASN A 98 6.45 15.91 2.94
N ARG A 99 7.57 16.33 2.33
CA ARG A 99 7.64 17.50 1.48
C ARG A 99 6.97 17.23 0.14
N ILE A 100 7.28 16.08 -0.47
CA ILE A 100 6.63 15.61 -1.70
C ILE A 100 5.10 15.54 -1.53
N HIS A 101 4.63 14.91 -0.44
CA HIS A 101 3.19 14.80 -0.15
C HIS A 101 2.51 16.17 -0.04
N ARG A 102 3.17 17.13 0.57
CA ARG A 102 2.65 18.51 0.70
C ARG A 102 2.50 19.17 -0.67
N VAL A 103 3.50 19.04 -1.55
CA VAL A 103 3.42 19.54 -2.93
C VAL A 103 2.28 18.85 -3.68
N MET A 104 2.21 17.52 -3.63
CA MET A 104 1.12 16.76 -4.26
C MET A 104 -0.26 17.18 -3.74
N LYS A 105 -0.37 17.49 -2.44
CA LYS A 105 -1.61 17.97 -1.83
C LYS A 105 -1.99 19.38 -2.31
N SER A 106 -1.04 20.31 -2.41
CA SER A 106 -1.29 21.65 -2.92
C SER A 106 -1.75 21.67 -4.38
N MET A 107 -1.45 20.60 -5.12
CA MET A 107 -1.86 20.40 -6.52
C MET A 107 -3.14 19.56 -6.68
N GLY A 108 -3.79 19.17 -5.58
CA GLY A 108 -4.98 18.30 -5.62
C GLY A 108 -4.70 16.83 -5.99
N ILE A 109 -3.43 16.44 -6.10
CA ILE A 109 -3.01 15.08 -6.49
C ILE A 109 -3.13 14.11 -5.31
N ALA A 110 -2.89 14.57 -4.09
CA ALA A 110 -2.94 13.77 -2.87
C ALA A 110 -3.93 14.33 -1.85
N ARG A 111 -4.47 13.45 -1.01
CA ARG A 111 -5.39 13.80 0.08
C ARG A 111 -4.87 13.21 1.40
N ASP A 112 -5.26 13.83 2.52
CA ASP A 112 -5.04 13.23 3.83
C ASP A 112 -6.03 12.10 4.03
N GLU A 113 -5.52 10.93 4.40
CA GLU A 113 -6.34 9.77 4.73
C GLU A 113 -6.16 9.40 6.21
N PRO A 114 -7.01 9.92 7.13
CA PRO A 114 -6.87 9.68 8.56
C PRO A 114 -6.86 8.19 8.94
N ARG A 115 -7.60 7.35 8.20
CA ARG A 115 -7.66 5.90 8.43
C ARG A 115 -6.33 5.18 8.18
N LYS A 116 -5.46 5.71 7.31
CA LYS A 116 -4.12 5.15 7.06
C LYS A 116 -3.13 5.45 8.18
N GLN A 117 -3.45 6.37 9.08
CA GLN A 117 -2.58 6.71 10.23
C GLN A 117 -2.65 5.66 11.35
N ILE A 118 -3.69 4.83 11.38
CA ILE A 118 -3.84 3.74 12.34
C ILE A 118 -3.13 2.51 11.77
N ARG A 119 -1.86 2.31 12.14
CA ARG A 119 -1.09 1.14 11.71
C ARG A 119 -1.49 -0.08 12.53
N LYS A 120 -2.12 -1.07 11.88
CA LYS A 120 -2.19 -2.44 12.39
C LYS A 120 -0.89 -3.17 12.01
N LYS A 121 -0.27 -3.87 12.97
CA LYS A 121 0.85 -4.78 12.65
C LYS A 121 0.27 -5.99 11.91
N TRP A 122 0.59 -6.10 10.63
CA TRP A 122 0.21 -7.23 9.79
C TRP A 122 1.43 -8.12 9.57
N ILE A 123 1.23 -9.44 9.63
CA ILE A 123 2.25 -10.39 9.23
C ILE A 123 2.22 -10.44 7.70
N ARG A 124 3.38 -10.22 7.09
CA ARG A 124 3.52 -10.25 5.63
C ARG A 124 3.85 -11.67 5.21
N TYR A 125 3.02 -12.23 4.35
CA TYR A 125 3.25 -13.52 3.71
C TYR A 125 3.66 -13.29 2.27
N GLU A 126 4.72 -13.97 1.82
CA GLU A 126 5.23 -13.88 0.45
C GLU A 126 5.95 -15.16 0.07
N ARG A 127 5.65 -15.72 -1.10
CA ARG A 127 6.37 -16.84 -1.66
C ARG A 127 7.78 -16.41 -2.10
N LYS A 128 8.74 -17.32 -2.00
CA LYS A 128 10.13 -17.06 -2.38
C LYS A 128 10.26 -16.91 -3.90
N TYR A 129 9.64 -17.81 -4.65
CA TYR A 129 9.79 -17.90 -6.10
C TYR A 129 8.55 -17.47 -6.87
N SER A 130 8.76 -16.87 -8.04
CA SER A 130 7.71 -16.62 -9.02
C SER A 130 7.10 -17.92 -9.51
N ASN A 131 5.83 -17.91 -9.89
CA ASN A 131 5.04 -19.08 -10.25
C ASN A 131 4.81 -20.11 -9.14
N SER A 132 5.25 -19.87 -7.90
CA SER A 132 4.90 -20.76 -6.78
C SER A 132 3.44 -20.63 -6.38
N LEU A 133 2.86 -19.44 -6.52
CA LEU A 133 1.46 -19.17 -6.20
C LEU A 133 0.95 -17.97 -6.99
N TRP A 134 -0.18 -18.13 -7.67
CA TRP A 134 -0.92 -17.02 -8.22
C TRP A 134 -2.21 -16.77 -7.44
N HIS A 135 -2.58 -15.51 -7.27
CA HIS A 135 -3.87 -15.10 -6.72
C HIS A 135 -4.81 -14.74 -7.86
N THR A 136 -6.06 -15.16 -7.79
CA THR A 136 -7.10 -14.72 -8.72
C THR A 136 -8.38 -14.36 -8.00
N ASP A 137 -9.11 -13.45 -8.59
CA ASP A 137 -10.41 -12.98 -8.10
C ASP A 137 -11.13 -12.22 -9.21
N TRP A 138 -12.44 -11.99 -9.02
CA TRP A 138 -13.28 -11.23 -9.93
C TRP A 138 -13.69 -9.90 -9.32
N LYS A 139 -13.67 -8.86 -10.13
CA LYS A 139 -14.06 -7.51 -9.74
C LYS A 139 -14.98 -6.90 -10.78
N LEU A 140 -16.19 -6.52 -10.37
CA LEU A 140 -17.06 -5.70 -11.24
C LEU A 140 -16.49 -4.28 -11.33
N ILE A 141 -16.27 -3.81 -12.54
CA ILE A 141 -15.85 -2.45 -12.84
C ILE A 141 -17.03 -1.72 -13.49
N ASP A 142 -17.50 -0.66 -12.84
CA ASP A 142 -18.63 0.10 -13.30
C ASP A 142 -18.43 0.61 -14.74
N GLY A 143 -19.40 0.32 -15.60
CA GLY A 143 -19.42 0.70 -17.01
C GLY A 143 -18.50 -0.13 -17.91
N MET A 144 -17.80 -1.16 -17.41
CA MET A 144 -16.87 -1.98 -18.20
C MET A 144 -17.16 -3.47 -18.15
N GLY A 145 -17.77 -3.98 -17.06
CA GLY A 145 -18.03 -5.38 -16.86
C GLY A 145 -17.15 -6.04 -15.80
N TRP A 146 -17.06 -7.36 -15.84
CA TRP A 146 -16.33 -8.17 -14.90
C TRP A 146 -14.87 -8.33 -15.31
N PHE A 147 -13.98 -7.88 -14.45
CA PHE A 147 -12.54 -7.98 -14.62
C PHE A 147 -11.98 -9.10 -13.76
N THR A 148 -11.13 -9.94 -14.33
CA THR A 148 -10.34 -10.93 -13.59
C THR A 148 -8.85 -10.76 -13.88
N ALA A 149 -8.01 -11.17 -12.93
CA ALA A 149 -6.56 -11.15 -13.10
C ALA A 149 -5.89 -12.28 -12.32
N TYR A 150 -4.73 -12.71 -12.80
CA TYR A 150 -3.82 -13.64 -12.12
C TYR A 150 -2.57 -12.88 -11.69
N LEU A 151 -2.42 -12.73 -10.37
CA LEU A 151 -1.32 -11.99 -9.74
C LEU A 151 -0.34 -12.95 -9.09
N ASP A 152 0.92 -12.91 -9.50
CA ASP A 152 1.99 -13.67 -8.87
C ASP A 152 2.28 -13.20 -7.45
N ASP A 153 2.29 -14.13 -6.51
CA ASP A 153 2.46 -13.86 -5.07
C ASP A 153 3.81 -13.24 -4.73
N ALA A 154 4.88 -13.76 -5.31
CA ALA A 154 6.24 -13.37 -5.00
C ALA A 154 6.61 -11.99 -5.56
N SER A 155 6.20 -11.71 -6.79
CA SER A 155 6.60 -10.52 -7.56
C SER A 155 5.54 -9.43 -7.67
N ARG A 156 4.26 -9.76 -7.39
CA ARG A 156 3.10 -8.88 -7.65
C ARG A 156 2.82 -8.67 -9.15
N PHE A 157 3.49 -9.45 -10.00
CA PHE A 157 3.32 -9.39 -11.45
C PHE A 157 1.94 -9.89 -11.85
N ILE A 158 1.28 -9.18 -12.78
CA ILE A 158 0.01 -9.63 -13.38
C ILE A 158 0.34 -10.49 -14.59
N ALA A 159 0.17 -11.80 -14.44
CA ALA A 159 0.46 -12.78 -15.48
C ALA A 159 -0.66 -12.90 -16.51
N GLY A 160 -1.91 -12.67 -16.11
CA GLY A 160 -3.07 -12.72 -17.00
C GLY A 160 -4.19 -11.84 -16.50
N TYR A 161 -4.99 -11.32 -17.42
CA TYR A 161 -6.16 -10.50 -17.09
C TYR A 161 -7.10 -10.43 -18.30
N ALA A 162 -8.38 -10.21 -18.04
CA ALA A 162 -9.36 -9.87 -19.07
C ALA A 162 -10.61 -9.23 -18.49
N LEU A 163 -11.42 -8.63 -19.39
CA LEU A 163 -12.76 -8.11 -19.10
C LEU A 163 -13.79 -8.98 -19.82
N PHE A 164 -14.89 -9.29 -19.12
CA PHE A 164 -15.99 -10.07 -19.64
C PHE A 164 -17.34 -9.46 -19.22
N PRO A 165 -18.42 -9.75 -19.94
CA PRO A 165 -19.77 -9.39 -19.51
C PRO A 165 -20.19 -10.08 -18.19
N GLU A 166 -19.70 -11.30 -17.96
CA GLU A 166 -20.06 -12.15 -16.82
C GLU A 166 -18.85 -12.86 -16.22
N ALA A 167 -18.89 -13.06 -14.89
CA ALA A 167 -17.88 -13.81 -14.14
C ALA A 167 -18.21 -15.30 -14.17
N THR A 168 -17.57 -16.07 -15.04
CA THR A 168 -17.78 -17.51 -15.20
C THR A 168 -16.52 -18.33 -14.94
N SER A 169 -16.71 -19.62 -14.72
CA SER A 169 -15.59 -20.59 -14.58
C SER A 169 -14.81 -20.73 -15.88
N GLU A 170 -15.51 -20.73 -17.00
CA GLU A 170 -14.95 -20.84 -18.35
C GLU A 170 -14.03 -19.64 -18.68
N HIS A 171 -14.51 -18.43 -18.39
CA HIS A 171 -13.72 -17.21 -18.59
C HIS A 171 -12.48 -17.18 -17.68
N SER A 172 -12.61 -17.67 -16.43
CA SER A 172 -11.45 -17.83 -15.53
C SER A 172 -10.38 -18.75 -16.14
N VAL A 173 -10.82 -19.90 -16.70
CA VAL A 173 -9.91 -20.86 -17.35
C VAL A 173 -9.32 -20.28 -18.66
N GLU A 174 -10.08 -19.52 -19.43
CA GLU A 174 -9.59 -18.87 -20.65
C GLU A 174 -8.39 -17.98 -20.35
N VAL A 175 -8.52 -17.08 -19.36
CA VAL A 175 -7.44 -16.18 -18.95
C VAL A 175 -6.26 -16.93 -18.37
N LEU A 176 -6.53 -17.98 -17.59
CA LEU A 176 -5.48 -18.85 -17.03
C LEU A 176 -4.67 -19.51 -18.12
N LYS A 177 -5.31 -20.09 -19.15
CA LYS A 177 -4.63 -20.71 -20.30
C LYS A 177 -3.73 -19.73 -21.03
N GLN A 178 -4.19 -18.49 -21.24
CA GLN A 178 -3.39 -17.44 -21.88
C GLN A 178 -2.17 -17.08 -21.02
N ALA A 179 -2.37 -16.92 -19.71
CA ALA A 179 -1.28 -16.64 -18.76
C ALA A 179 -0.23 -17.74 -18.72
N ILE A 180 -0.67 -19.01 -18.63
CA ILE A 180 0.22 -20.19 -18.60
C ILE A 180 1.05 -20.28 -19.89
N ARG A 181 0.45 -20.09 -21.06
CA ARG A 181 1.18 -20.12 -22.35
C ARG A 181 2.32 -19.09 -22.38
N LYS A 182 2.15 -17.96 -21.73
CA LYS A 182 3.10 -16.85 -21.80
C LYS A 182 4.14 -16.88 -20.69
N TYR A 183 3.75 -17.33 -19.51
CA TYR A 183 4.57 -17.17 -18.30
C TYR A 183 4.84 -18.48 -17.55
N GLY A 184 4.36 -19.62 -18.05
CA GLY A 184 4.52 -20.93 -17.44
C GLY A 184 3.41 -21.25 -16.42
N THR A 185 3.36 -22.52 -16.03
CA THR A 185 2.34 -23.06 -15.13
C THR A 185 2.68 -22.71 -13.68
N PRO A 186 1.76 -22.13 -12.89
CA PRO A 186 1.99 -21.93 -11.46
C PRO A 186 1.83 -23.23 -10.70
N ALA A 187 2.58 -23.42 -9.60
CA ALA A 187 2.43 -24.58 -8.73
C ALA A 187 1.08 -24.59 -7.99
N ALA A 188 0.56 -23.41 -7.66
CA ALA A 188 -0.73 -23.28 -6.99
C ALA A 188 -1.47 -22.00 -7.41
N ILE A 189 -2.80 -22.03 -7.25
CA ILE A 189 -3.66 -20.84 -7.42
C ILE A 189 -4.51 -20.66 -6.17
N LEU A 190 -4.51 -19.44 -5.61
CA LEU A 190 -5.34 -19.05 -4.50
C LEU A 190 -6.58 -18.32 -5.03
N THR A 191 -7.75 -18.83 -4.63
CA THR A 191 -9.06 -18.28 -4.98
C THR A 191 -9.89 -18.00 -3.73
N ASP A 192 -10.92 -17.21 -3.87
CA ASP A 192 -12.02 -17.22 -2.92
C ASP A 192 -12.91 -18.47 -3.13
N ARG A 193 -14.05 -18.51 -2.44
CA ARG A 193 -15.04 -19.59 -2.56
C ARG A 193 -16.20 -19.19 -3.49
N GLY A 194 -15.97 -18.28 -4.41
CA GLY A 194 -16.98 -17.91 -5.42
C GLY A 194 -17.35 -19.09 -6.31
N THR A 195 -18.59 -19.12 -6.79
CA THR A 195 -19.12 -20.23 -7.62
C THR A 195 -18.38 -20.42 -8.93
N GLN A 196 -17.67 -19.40 -9.42
CA GLN A 196 -16.81 -19.46 -10.60
C GLN A 196 -15.53 -20.28 -10.36
N PHE A 197 -15.10 -20.46 -9.11
CA PHE A 197 -13.87 -21.17 -8.76
C PHE A 197 -14.10 -22.45 -7.97
N TYR A 198 -15.22 -22.55 -7.26
CA TYR A 198 -15.47 -23.62 -6.32
C TYR A 198 -16.94 -24.03 -6.32
N ALA A 199 -17.20 -25.32 -6.44
CA ALA A 199 -18.55 -25.87 -6.33
C ALA A 199 -18.92 -26.05 -4.85
N VAL A 200 -20.01 -25.42 -4.40
CA VAL A 200 -20.53 -25.55 -3.04
C VAL A 200 -21.39 -26.81 -2.98
N GLU A 201 -21.14 -27.68 -2.01
CA GLU A 201 -22.07 -28.80 -1.68
C GLU A 201 -23.34 -28.24 -1.05
N THR A 202 -24.48 -28.59 -1.63
CA THR A 202 -25.77 -28.47 -0.96
C THR A 202 -26.37 -29.86 -0.83
N ASP A 203 -27.13 -30.12 0.25
CA ASP A 203 -27.70 -31.44 0.59
C ASP A 203 -28.56 -32.08 -0.51
N GLU A 204 -28.91 -31.33 -1.56
CA GLU A 204 -29.80 -31.77 -2.64
C GLU A 204 -29.10 -32.00 -4.00
N LYS A 205 -27.82 -31.69 -4.16
CA LYS A 205 -27.06 -31.91 -5.43
C LYS A 205 -25.72 -32.58 -5.18
N MET A 206 -25.52 -33.73 -5.81
CA MET A 206 -24.21 -34.34 -5.92
C MET A 206 -23.25 -33.32 -6.58
N LYS A 207 -22.17 -33.00 -5.89
CA LYS A 207 -21.19 -32.04 -6.29
C LYS A 207 -20.48 -32.49 -7.60
N GLY A 208 -20.66 -31.72 -8.67
CA GLY A 208 -19.78 -31.77 -9.82
C GLY A 208 -18.69 -30.73 -9.66
N LEU A 209 -17.44 -31.07 -10.01
CA LEU A 209 -16.36 -30.08 -10.11
C LEU A 209 -16.70 -28.99 -11.11
N THR A 210 -16.35 -27.71 -10.79
CA THR A 210 -16.42 -26.61 -11.72
C THR A 210 -15.46 -26.85 -12.90
N VAL A 211 -15.64 -26.13 -14.02
CA VAL A 211 -14.72 -26.19 -15.16
C VAL A 211 -13.31 -25.73 -14.72
N PHE A 212 -13.26 -24.79 -13.78
CA PHE A 212 -12.01 -24.30 -13.22
C PHE A 212 -11.29 -25.38 -12.41
N GLU A 213 -11.98 -26.06 -11.47
CA GLU A 213 -11.42 -27.15 -10.66
C GLU A 213 -10.91 -28.29 -11.53
N LYS A 214 -11.69 -28.72 -12.54
CA LYS A 214 -11.28 -29.76 -13.50
C LYS A 214 -9.99 -29.38 -14.22
N TYR A 215 -9.92 -28.15 -14.73
CA TYR A 215 -8.74 -27.67 -15.44
C TYR A 215 -7.49 -27.66 -14.54
N LEU A 216 -7.62 -27.24 -13.27
CA LEU A 216 -6.51 -27.25 -12.32
C LEU A 216 -5.99 -28.67 -12.07
N ILE A 217 -6.89 -29.63 -11.85
CA ILE A 217 -6.56 -31.05 -11.63
C ILE A 217 -5.85 -31.65 -12.86
N GLU A 218 -6.38 -31.38 -14.06
CA GLU A 218 -5.79 -31.88 -15.32
C GLU A 218 -4.40 -31.33 -15.61
N ASN A 219 -4.01 -30.20 -14.98
CA ASN A 219 -2.72 -29.54 -15.21
C ASN A 219 -1.81 -29.57 -13.96
N ASP A 220 -2.10 -30.40 -12.96
CA ASP A 220 -1.34 -30.54 -11.69
C ASP A 220 -1.17 -29.22 -10.93
N ILE A 221 -2.17 -28.32 -11.00
CA ILE A 221 -2.16 -27.04 -10.30
C ILE A 221 -2.93 -27.17 -8.99
N LYS A 222 -2.27 -26.93 -7.86
CA LYS A 222 -2.91 -26.99 -6.54
C LYS A 222 -3.87 -25.79 -6.34
N GLN A 223 -5.14 -26.04 -6.07
CA GLN A 223 -6.06 -24.99 -5.63
C GLN A 223 -5.93 -24.75 -4.12
N ILE A 224 -5.79 -23.50 -3.73
CA ILE A 224 -5.79 -23.05 -2.33
C ILE A 224 -7.01 -22.14 -2.13
N LEU A 225 -7.95 -22.55 -1.29
CA LEU A 225 -9.13 -21.76 -0.98
C LEU A 225 -8.82 -20.78 0.16
N SER A 226 -9.21 -19.52 0.01
CA SER A 226 -9.11 -18.54 1.08
C SER A 226 -9.90 -18.98 2.32
N ARG A 227 -9.33 -18.72 3.51
CA ARG A 227 -10.01 -19.07 4.78
C ARG A 227 -11.24 -18.17 4.99
N VAL A 228 -12.36 -18.77 5.38
CA VAL A 228 -13.57 -18.04 5.75
C VAL A 228 -13.27 -17.11 6.93
N GLY A 229 -13.64 -15.83 6.81
CA GLY A 229 -13.39 -14.83 7.86
C GLY A 229 -11.97 -14.26 7.95
N HIS A 230 -11.06 -14.67 7.05
CA HIS A 230 -9.70 -14.14 6.96
C HIS A 230 -9.47 -13.40 5.62
N PRO A 231 -9.93 -12.15 5.46
CA PRO A 231 -9.80 -11.39 4.22
C PRO A 231 -8.35 -11.12 3.82
N GLN A 232 -7.39 -11.38 4.71
CA GLN A 232 -5.97 -11.17 4.46
C GLN A 232 -5.39 -12.11 3.40
N THR A 233 -5.98 -13.29 3.23
CA THR A 233 -5.47 -14.32 2.33
C THR A 233 -5.51 -13.86 0.87
N ASN A 234 -6.56 -13.12 0.47
CA ASN A 234 -6.73 -12.57 -0.88
C ASN A 234 -6.34 -11.07 -0.99
N GLY A 235 -5.79 -10.50 0.09
CA GLY A 235 -5.49 -9.06 0.19
C GLY A 235 -4.50 -8.51 -0.84
N LYS A 236 -3.70 -9.36 -1.50
CA LYS A 236 -2.74 -8.92 -2.54
C LYS A 236 -3.47 -8.55 -3.82
N ILE A 237 -4.38 -9.39 -4.29
CA ILE A 237 -5.16 -9.09 -5.50
C ILE A 237 -6.21 -7.99 -5.23
N GLU A 238 -6.82 -7.96 -4.05
CA GLU A 238 -7.70 -6.84 -3.66
C GLU A 238 -6.95 -5.50 -3.67
N ARG A 239 -5.68 -5.50 -3.23
CA ARG A 239 -4.83 -4.31 -3.29
C ARG A 239 -4.54 -3.89 -4.73
N PHE A 240 -4.33 -4.85 -5.62
CA PHE A 240 -4.20 -4.57 -7.05
C PHE A 240 -5.47 -3.98 -7.62
N PHE A 241 -6.65 -4.55 -7.37
CA PHE A 241 -7.93 -4.01 -7.83
C PHE A 241 -8.17 -2.57 -7.36
N ARG A 242 -7.80 -2.26 -6.13
CA ARG A 242 -7.84 -0.87 -5.65
C ARG A 242 -6.91 0.05 -6.44
N THR A 243 -5.73 -0.44 -6.81
CA THR A 243 -4.80 0.31 -7.66
C THR A 243 -5.38 0.51 -9.06
N LEU A 244 -6.02 -0.51 -9.62
CA LEU A 244 -6.74 -0.46 -10.91
C LEU A 244 -7.81 0.64 -10.89
N GLU A 245 -8.71 0.62 -9.91
CA GLU A 245 -9.78 1.62 -9.76
C GLU A 245 -9.25 3.05 -9.61
N ASP A 246 -8.24 3.24 -8.75
CA ASP A 246 -7.64 4.55 -8.48
C ASP A 246 -6.91 5.13 -9.70
N LYS A 247 -6.34 4.26 -10.55
CA LYS A 247 -5.41 4.67 -11.61
C LYS A 247 -5.99 4.62 -13.03
N ARG A 248 -7.08 3.86 -13.28
CA ARG A 248 -7.66 3.69 -14.62
C ARG A 248 -7.91 5.01 -15.36
N LYS A 249 -8.29 6.05 -14.64
CA LYS A 249 -8.54 7.39 -15.20
C LYS A 249 -7.33 8.07 -15.87
N PHE A 250 -6.13 7.55 -15.64
CA PHE A 250 -4.88 8.09 -16.20
C PHE A 250 -4.42 7.33 -17.45
N PHE A 251 -5.16 6.32 -17.89
CA PHE A 251 -4.80 5.44 -18.99
C PHE A 251 -5.93 5.34 -19.99
N THR A 252 -5.57 5.15 -21.26
CA THR A 252 -6.52 5.03 -22.37
C THR A 252 -7.19 3.67 -22.37
N SER A 253 -6.45 2.62 -22.00
CA SER A 253 -6.94 1.24 -21.94
C SER A 253 -6.54 0.54 -20.64
N ILE A 254 -7.15 -0.61 -20.36
CA ILE A 254 -6.72 -1.50 -19.29
C ILE A 254 -5.32 -2.06 -19.59
N ASP A 255 -5.02 -2.34 -20.85
CA ASP A 255 -3.71 -2.86 -21.27
C ASP A 255 -2.60 -1.88 -20.95
N ASP A 256 -2.76 -0.58 -21.25
CA ASP A 256 -1.79 0.47 -20.87
C ASP A 256 -1.57 0.54 -19.35
N LEU A 257 -2.65 0.35 -18.58
CA LEU A 257 -2.57 0.36 -17.13
C LEU A 257 -1.81 -0.85 -16.61
N ILE A 258 -2.07 -2.06 -17.14
CA ILE A 258 -1.38 -3.29 -16.72
C ILE A 258 0.09 -3.24 -17.16
N GLU A 259 0.38 -2.75 -18.36
CA GLU A 259 1.76 -2.53 -18.79
C GLU A 259 2.49 -1.58 -17.84
N TRP A 260 1.89 -0.44 -17.53
CA TRP A 260 2.45 0.48 -16.54
C TRP A 260 2.63 -0.17 -15.17
N TYR A 261 1.64 -0.93 -14.69
CA TYR A 261 1.71 -1.61 -13.39
C TYR A 261 2.86 -2.61 -13.34
N ASN A 262 3.01 -3.41 -14.38
CA ASN A 262 4.02 -4.46 -14.45
C ASN A 262 5.43 -3.92 -14.73
N MET A 263 5.56 -2.95 -15.65
CA MET A 263 6.84 -2.58 -16.24
C MET A 263 7.42 -1.27 -15.72
N LYS A 264 6.57 -0.35 -15.26
CA LYS A 264 7.00 1.02 -14.90
C LYS A 264 6.76 1.39 -13.44
N ARG A 265 5.81 0.74 -12.78
CA ARG A 265 5.44 1.07 -11.40
C ARG A 265 6.29 0.31 -10.40
N PRO A 266 7.18 0.99 -9.62
CA PRO A 266 7.85 0.34 -8.51
C PRO A 266 6.84 -0.08 -7.43
N HIS A 267 7.07 -1.22 -6.80
CA HIS A 267 6.13 -1.74 -5.81
C HIS A 267 6.75 -1.73 -4.40
N MET A 268 6.03 -1.14 -3.42
CA MET A 268 6.52 -0.98 -2.02
C MET A 268 6.89 -2.29 -1.32
N SER A 269 6.39 -3.43 -1.78
CA SER A 269 6.74 -4.73 -1.22
C SER A 269 7.93 -5.40 -1.89
N LEU A 270 8.51 -4.77 -2.89
CA LEU A 270 9.69 -5.23 -3.61
C LEU A 270 10.91 -4.42 -3.17
N ASN A 271 12.03 -4.61 -3.85
CA ASN A 271 13.26 -3.89 -3.54
C ASN A 271 13.16 -2.41 -3.99
N LEU A 272 12.88 -1.51 -3.05
CA LEU A 272 12.78 -0.08 -3.33
C LEU A 272 14.14 0.61 -3.51
N ASP A 273 15.24 -0.01 -3.10
CA ASP A 273 16.57 0.59 -3.26
C ASP A 273 16.98 0.65 -4.73
N VAL A 274 16.46 -0.30 -5.52
CA VAL A 274 16.61 -0.31 -6.99
C VAL A 274 15.30 0.03 -7.71
N ILE A 275 14.32 0.59 -7.01
CA ILE A 275 12.99 0.95 -7.55
C ILE A 275 12.35 -0.19 -8.37
N GLU A 276 12.44 -1.42 -7.85
CA GLU A 276 12.08 -2.66 -8.54
C GLU A 276 10.60 -2.69 -8.95
N THR A 277 10.36 -3.02 -10.22
CA THR A 277 9.01 -3.23 -10.77
C THR A 277 8.55 -4.68 -10.59
N PRO A 278 7.23 -4.98 -10.67
CA PRO A 278 6.71 -6.33 -10.64
C PRO A 278 7.35 -7.27 -11.67
N TYR A 279 7.59 -6.80 -12.89
CA TYR A 279 8.21 -7.59 -13.95
C TYR A 279 9.68 -7.94 -13.63
N GLN A 280 10.45 -6.95 -13.17
CA GLN A 280 11.84 -7.20 -12.74
C GLN A 280 11.91 -8.21 -11.60
N ALA A 281 11.02 -8.06 -10.60
CA ALA A 281 10.92 -9.01 -9.50
C ALA A 281 10.50 -10.40 -9.98
N TYR A 282 9.57 -10.48 -10.93
CA TYR A 282 9.13 -11.74 -11.52
C TYR A 282 10.29 -12.50 -12.17
N GLN A 283 11.08 -11.80 -12.97
CA GLN A 283 12.26 -12.38 -13.63
C GLN A 283 13.33 -12.82 -12.62
N ARG A 284 13.66 -11.95 -11.67
CA ARG A 284 14.68 -12.23 -10.65
C ARG A 284 14.32 -13.39 -9.72
N LYS A 285 13.02 -13.56 -9.44
CA LYS A 285 12.51 -14.61 -8.55
C LYS A 285 12.09 -15.88 -9.29
N MET A 286 12.33 -15.99 -10.60
CA MET A 286 12.14 -17.26 -11.29
C MET A 286 13.10 -18.29 -10.69
N PRO A 287 12.62 -19.51 -10.35
CA PRO A 287 13.51 -20.56 -9.84
C PRO A 287 14.50 -20.97 -10.93
N ASP A 288 15.72 -21.27 -10.54
CA ASP A 288 16.68 -21.94 -11.42
C ASP A 288 16.13 -23.31 -11.83
N LYS A 289 16.44 -23.75 -13.04
CA LYS A 289 15.88 -25.01 -13.60
C LYS A 289 16.09 -26.24 -12.71
N GLU A 290 17.10 -26.20 -11.85
CA GLU A 290 17.44 -27.29 -10.91
C GLU A 290 16.62 -27.21 -9.60
N GLU A 291 16.15 -26.02 -9.18
CA GLU A 291 15.33 -25.84 -7.96
C GLU A 291 13.83 -26.04 -8.19
N SER A 292 13.37 -26.13 -9.43
CA SER A 292 11.95 -26.31 -9.77
C SER A 292 11.37 -27.67 -9.36
N ILE A 293 12.17 -28.58 -8.86
CA ILE A 293 11.77 -29.96 -8.48
C ILE A 293 11.59 -30.11 -6.96
N ILE A 294 12.06 -29.15 -6.15
CA ILE A 294 11.82 -29.19 -4.71
C ILE A 294 10.49 -28.47 -4.44
N THR A 295 9.41 -29.16 -4.71
CA THR A 295 8.11 -28.81 -4.13
C THR A 295 8.23 -28.96 -2.62
N ASP A 296 7.84 -27.93 -1.88
CA ASP A 296 7.68 -27.95 -0.42
C ASP A 296 6.65 -29.01 0.00
N GLU A 297 6.97 -30.28 -0.12
CA GLU A 297 6.15 -31.39 0.40
C GLU A 297 6.22 -31.50 1.93
N GLU A 298 7.19 -30.87 2.58
CA GLU A 298 7.36 -30.97 4.04
C GLU A 298 6.84 -29.79 4.85
N SER A 299 6.50 -28.67 4.25
CA SER A 299 5.87 -27.57 5.01
C SER A 299 4.50 -27.24 4.44
N GLY A 300 3.45 -27.80 5.00
CA GLY A 300 2.07 -27.30 4.84
C GLY A 300 1.91 -25.84 5.29
N GLU A 301 3.01 -25.14 5.50
CA GLU A 301 3.08 -23.78 6.00
C GLU A 301 3.71 -22.84 4.97
N ILE A 302 2.88 -21.95 4.47
CA ILE A 302 3.18 -20.82 3.60
C ILE A 302 3.88 -19.75 4.43
N TYR A 303 5.14 -19.84 4.82
CA TYR A 303 5.69 -18.75 5.63
C TYR A 303 7.20 -18.57 5.53
N HIS A 304 7.60 -17.41 5.08
CA HIS A 304 8.73 -16.70 5.66
C HIS A 304 8.23 -15.37 6.22
N ALA A 305 8.12 -15.33 7.55
CA ALA A 305 7.90 -14.08 8.27
C ALA A 305 9.24 -13.33 8.31
N HIS A 306 9.39 -12.24 7.57
CA HIS A 306 10.41 -11.27 7.92
C HIS A 306 9.87 -10.44 9.09
N LYS A 307 10.44 -10.68 10.29
CA LYS A 307 10.33 -9.73 11.40
C LYS A 307 11.22 -8.53 11.06
N GLU A 308 10.62 -7.35 10.91
CA GLU A 308 11.24 -6.07 11.23
C GLU A 308 10.63 -5.51 12.51
#